data_a548b71e1576beb31bebdb1efea55b85
#
_entry.id   a548b71e1576beb31bebdb1efea55b85
#
_cell.length_a   1.000
_cell.length_b   1.000
_cell.length_c   1.000
_cell.angle_alpha   90.00
_cell.angle_beta   90.00
_cell.angle_gamma   90.00
#
_symmetry.space_group_name_H-M   'P 1'
#
loop_
_entity.id
_entity.type
_entity.pdbx_description
1 polymer ?
#
loop_
_entity_poly.entity_id
_entity_poly.type
_entity_poly.pdbx_seq_one_letter_code
_entity_poly.pdbx_strand_id
1 'polypeptide(L)'
;VCELALTHLKQWSEGVGEDPRFELFCEDAKEHLEQDTTTMYDVIIMDICDPIEAGPGIALYCRDFYKFALSRLNPGGMVVTQSGPGSHFNVESECCTTITRTLRSVFDHVYTYSVDIPSFGSNWAFNIAMGMERMKKNPESEDVATSAQGVCTAADDVQADVVEALTSRSMSDIDQTISERFVDGTVLKYYDGVTHVGMFGLPLEVRDALKREKRIMTLENPVFMY
;
A
#
# COMPACT_ATOMS: atom_id res chain seq x y z
N VAL A 1 -8.39 -1.65 -23.01
CA VAL A 1 -9.11 -1.18 -21.80
C VAL A 1 -9.23 0.33 -21.83
N CYS A 2 -8.15 1.11 -21.97
CA CYS A 2 -8.16 2.59 -21.90
C CYS A 2 -9.12 3.23 -22.91
N GLU A 3 -9.10 2.81 -24.17
CA GLU A 3 -10.03 3.33 -25.21
C GLU A 3 -11.50 3.07 -24.85
N LEU A 4 -11.80 1.87 -24.31
CA LEU A 4 -13.16 1.55 -23.88
C LEU A 4 -13.58 2.39 -22.65
N ALA A 5 -12.68 2.63 -21.72
CA ALA A 5 -12.96 3.47 -20.57
C ALA A 5 -13.23 4.93 -20.98
N LEU A 6 -12.38 5.51 -21.83
CA LEU A 6 -12.56 6.86 -22.36
C LEU A 6 -13.85 7.01 -23.19
N THR A 7 -14.29 5.94 -23.88
CA THR A 7 -15.49 5.98 -24.71
C THR A 7 -16.77 5.75 -23.91
N HIS A 8 -16.76 4.77 -23.00
CA HIS A 8 -17.99 4.24 -22.36
C HIS A 8 -18.12 4.58 -20.89
N LEU A 9 -17.03 4.99 -20.23
CA LEU A 9 -17.01 5.32 -18.80
C LEU A 9 -16.68 6.81 -18.57
N LYS A 10 -17.26 7.69 -19.36
CA LYS A 10 -17.00 9.14 -19.33
C LYS A 10 -17.16 9.74 -17.94
N GLN A 11 -18.17 9.30 -17.17
CA GLN A 11 -18.38 9.80 -15.81
C GLN A 11 -17.19 9.59 -14.86
N TRP A 12 -16.23 8.71 -15.23
CA TRP A 12 -15.03 8.40 -14.45
C TRP A 12 -13.73 8.88 -15.12
N SER A 13 -13.77 9.17 -16.41
CA SER A 13 -12.57 9.46 -17.20
C SER A 13 -12.62 10.80 -17.94
N GLU A 14 -13.74 11.54 -17.85
CA GLU A 14 -13.88 12.83 -18.52
C GLU A 14 -12.84 13.83 -18.01
N GLY A 15 -12.12 14.47 -18.93
CA GLY A 15 -11.09 15.45 -18.62
C GLY A 15 -9.74 14.89 -18.18
N VAL A 16 -9.63 13.57 -17.89
CA VAL A 16 -8.36 13.00 -17.43
C VAL A 16 -7.29 13.09 -18.51
N GLY A 17 -7.66 12.78 -19.77
CA GLY A 17 -6.70 12.78 -20.88
C GLY A 17 -6.24 14.19 -21.31
N GLU A 18 -6.97 15.23 -20.94
CA GLU A 18 -6.62 16.63 -21.21
C GLU A 18 -5.85 17.30 -20.07
N ASP A 19 -5.78 16.67 -18.90
CA ASP A 19 -5.04 17.22 -17.76
C ASP A 19 -3.52 17.11 -18.00
N PRO A 20 -2.78 18.23 -18.03
CA PRO A 20 -1.35 18.22 -18.31
C PRO A 20 -0.51 17.53 -17.22
N ARG A 21 -1.10 17.18 -16.09
CA ARG A 21 -0.45 16.42 -15.00
C ARG A 21 -0.60 14.91 -15.22
N PHE A 22 -1.46 14.47 -16.14
CA PHE A 22 -1.72 13.05 -16.40
C PHE A 22 -0.89 12.57 -17.58
N GLU A 23 -0.17 11.50 -17.38
CA GLU A 23 0.58 10.80 -18.41
C GLU A 23 0.24 9.31 -18.38
N LEU A 24 -0.13 8.75 -19.53
CA LEU A 24 -0.58 7.36 -19.65
C LEU A 24 0.47 6.53 -20.40
N PHE A 25 1.02 5.55 -19.71
CA PHE A 25 1.88 4.52 -20.29
C PHE A 25 1.13 3.19 -20.39
N CYS A 26 1.15 2.56 -21.58
CA CYS A 26 0.51 1.27 -21.82
C CYS A 26 1.59 0.19 -22.03
N GLU A 27 2.29 -0.15 -20.97
CA GLU A 27 3.44 -1.06 -20.98
C GLU A 27 3.53 -1.87 -19.66
N ASP A 28 4.53 -2.73 -19.51
CA ASP A 28 4.80 -3.40 -18.25
C ASP A 28 5.31 -2.41 -17.21
N ALA A 29 4.53 -2.22 -16.15
CA ALA A 29 4.84 -1.22 -15.12
C ALA A 29 6.15 -1.54 -14.36
N LYS A 30 6.50 -2.82 -14.20
CA LYS A 30 7.75 -3.22 -13.57
C LYS A 30 8.92 -2.84 -14.47
N GLU A 31 8.83 -3.16 -15.76
CA GLU A 31 9.85 -2.82 -16.73
C GLU A 31 10.02 -1.31 -16.86
N HIS A 32 8.91 -0.56 -16.89
CA HIS A 32 8.93 0.91 -16.88
C HIS A 32 9.70 1.46 -15.67
N LEU A 33 9.37 1.01 -14.48
CA LEU A 33 10.06 1.43 -13.25
C LEU A 33 11.54 1.03 -13.22
N GLU A 34 11.92 -0.09 -13.83
CA GLU A 34 13.30 -0.58 -13.88
C GLU A 34 14.13 0.19 -14.90
N GLN A 35 13.56 0.60 -16.04
CA GLN A 35 14.26 1.33 -17.10
C GLN A 35 14.50 2.79 -16.74
N ASP A 36 13.53 3.48 -16.18
CA ASP A 36 13.71 4.85 -15.70
C ASP A 36 14.25 4.86 -14.27
N THR A 37 15.56 4.93 -14.12
CA THR A 37 16.22 4.98 -12.81
C THR A 37 16.34 6.38 -12.22
N THR A 38 15.86 7.40 -12.91
CA THR A 38 16.05 8.82 -12.53
C THR A 38 14.83 9.42 -11.84
N THR A 39 13.63 9.02 -12.24
CA THR A 39 12.39 9.51 -11.64
C THR A 39 12.16 8.93 -10.25
N MET A 40 11.90 9.79 -9.27
CA MET A 40 11.53 9.41 -7.91
C MET A 40 10.07 9.77 -7.69
N TYR A 41 9.38 8.96 -6.90
CA TYR A 41 7.94 9.07 -6.69
C TYR A 41 7.62 9.44 -5.23
N ASP A 42 6.61 10.27 -5.04
CA ASP A 42 6.05 10.54 -3.72
C ASP A 42 5.08 9.44 -3.31
N VAL A 43 4.35 8.89 -4.29
CA VAL A 43 3.41 7.78 -4.06
C VAL A 43 3.48 6.80 -5.23
N ILE A 44 3.62 5.52 -4.92
CA ILE A 44 3.45 4.42 -5.87
C ILE A 44 2.18 3.67 -5.48
N ILE A 45 1.16 3.69 -6.36
CA ILE A 45 -0.11 2.98 -6.13
C ILE A 45 -0.10 1.71 -6.97
N MET A 46 -0.21 0.57 -6.30
CA MET A 46 -0.25 -0.76 -6.91
C MET A 46 -1.69 -1.29 -6.85
N ASP A 47 -2.50 -0.88 -7.81
CA ASP A 47 -3.83 -1.45 -8.04
C ASP A 47 -3.76 -2.43 -9.21
N ILE A 48 -3.24 -3.62 -8.93
CA ILE A 48 -2.89 -4.67 -9.89
C ILE A 48 -3.70 -5.93 -9.63
N CYS A 49 -3.68 -6.88 -10.58
CA CYS A 49 -4.33 -8.18 -10.42
C CYS A 49 -3.82 -8.91 -9.18
N ASP A 50 -4.71 -9.69 -8.55
CA ASP A 50 -4.36 -10.52 -7.41
C ASP A 50 -3.23 -11.50 -7.74
N PRO A 51 -2.45 -11.92 -6.73
CA PRO A 51 -1.38 -12.88 -6.90
C PRO A 51 -1.96 -14.29 -7.11
N ILE A 52 -2.38 -14.60 -8.33
CA ILE A 52 -2.90 -15.92 -8.72
C ILE A 52 -1.79 -16.79 -9.31
N GLU A 53 -1.95 -18.12 -9.22
CA GLU A 53 -1.01 -19.07 -9.82
C GLU A 53 -0.93 -18.85 -11.34
N ALA A 54 0.30 -18.82 -11.86
CA ALA A 54 0.59 -18.49 -13.26
C ALA A 54 0.15 -17.07 -13.71
N GLY A 55 -0.27 -16.20 -12.79
CA GLY A 55 -0.58 -14.80 -13.08
C GLY A 55 0.67 -13.92 -13.21
N PRO A 56 0.63 -12.89 -14.05
CA PRO A 56 1.79 -11.99 -14.26
C PRO A 56 2.11 -11.14 -13.02
N GLY A 57 1.15 -10.95 -12.10
CA GLY A 57 1.25 -10.04 -10.96
C GLY A 57 2.10 -10.54 -9.81
N ILE A 58 2.38 -11.86 -9.71
CA ILE A 58 3.02 -12.44 -8.52
C ILE A 58 4.37 -11.78 -8.18
N ALA A 59 5.18 -11.46 -9.19
CA ALA A 59 6.49 -10.83 -9.00
C ALA A 59 6.40 -9.45 -8.33
N LEU A 60 5.30 -8.75 -8.52
CA LEU A 60 5.05 -7.41 -7.96
C LEU A 60 4.65 -7.45 -6.47
N TYR A 61 4.29 -8.62 -5.94
CA TYR A 61 4.00 -8.81 -4.51
C TYR A 61 5.20 -9.39 -3.74
N CYS A 62 6.30 -9.71 -4.43
CA CYS A 62 7.48 -10.27 -3.82
C CYS A 62 8.34 -9.19 -3.13
N ARG A 63 9.04 -9.63 -2.07
CA ARG A 63 9.94 -8.78 -1.28
C ARG A 63 10.93 -7.98 -2.11
N ASP A 64 11.49 -8.58 -3.15
CA ASP A 64 12.53 -7.93 -3.96
C ASP A 64 11.94 -6.77 -4.81
N PHE A 65 10.71 -6.91 -5.29
CA PHE A 65 10.02 -5.79 -5.93
C PHE A 65 9.73 -4.66 -4.92
N TYR A 66 9.30 -4.97 -3.71
CA TYR A 66 9.08 -3.95 -2.68
C TYR A 66 10.36 -3.22 -2.26
N LYS A 67 11.52 -3.92 -2.19
CA LYS A 67 12.82 -3.26 -2.00
C LYS A 67 13.15 -2.31 -3.15
N PHE A 68 12.87 -2.73 -4.37
CA PHE A 68 13.05 -1.92 -5.54
C PHE A 68 12.12 -0.70 -5.51
N ALA A 69 10.82 -0.88 -5.25
CA ALA A 69 9.86 0.21 -5.11
C ALA A 69 10.29 1.22 -4.03
N LEU A 70 10.77 0.74 -2.86
CA LEU A 70 11.31 1.60 -1.81
C LEU A 70 12.48 2.46 -2.32
N SER A 71 13.35 1.90 -3.17
CA SER A 71 14.49 2.65 -3.73
C SER A 71 14.08 3.76 -4.70
N ARG A 72 12.82 3.73 -5.16
CA ARG A 72 12.24 4.68 -6.12
C ARG A 72 11.37 5.76 -5.44
N LEU A 73 11.26 5.73 -4.12
CA LEU A 73 10.51 6.72 -3.36
C LEU A 73 11.37 7.92 -2.97
N ASN A 74 10.79 9.09 -3.07
CA ASN A 74 11.29 10.29 -2.42
C ASN A 74 11.32 10.10 -0.89
N PRO A 75 12.13 10.86 -0.15
CA PRO A 75 12.04 10.92 1.32
C PRO A 75 10.60 11.22 1.77
N GLY A 76 10.05 10.39 2.65
CA GLY A 76 8.65 10.48 3.09
C GLY A 76 7.62 9.93 2.09
N GLY A 77 8.06 9.38 0.96
CA GLY A 77 7.19 8.74 -0.01
C GLY A 77 6.63 7.40 0.47
N MET A 78 5.58 6.93 -0.21
CA MET A 78 4.86 5.73 0.20
C MET A 78 4.48 4.81 -0.96
N VAL A 79 4.34 3.53 -0.66
CA VAL A 79 3.70 2.54 -1.53
C VAL A 79 2.31 2.25 -0.98
N VAL A 80 1.30 2.25 -1.84
CA VAL A 80 -0.06 1.79 -1.52
C VAL A 80 -0.38 0.60 -2.40
N THR A 81 -0.82 -0.51 -1.81
CA THR A 81 -1.17 -1.71 -2.58
C THR A 81 -2.49 -2.30 -2.14
N GLN A 82 -3.29 -2.74 -3.09
CA GLN A 82 -4.38 -3.66 -2.82
C GLN A 82 -3.79 -4.98 -2.30
N SER A 83 -4.53 -5.70 -1.46
CA SER A 83 -3.99 -6.86 -0.75
C SER A 83 -4.98 -8.03 -0.65
N GLY A 84 -6.04 -7.99 -1.45
CA GLY A 84 -7.06 -9.02 -1.45
C GLY A 84 -8.11 -8.86 -0.32
N PRO A 85 -8.93 -9.87 -0.08
CA PRO A 85 -9.96 -9.84 0.95
C PRO A 85 -9.38 -9.58 2.34
N GLY A 86 -9.93 -8.58 3.03
CA GLY A 86 -9.59 -8.20 4.41
C GLY A 86 -10.65 -8.64 5.41
N SER A 87 -11.48 -9.62 5.07
CA SER A 87 -12.53 -10.14 5.93
C SER A 87 -11.98 -11.14 6.95
N HIS A 88 -12.75 -11.39 8.01
CA HIS A 88 -12.40 -12.41 9.01
C HIS A 88 -12.63 -13.85 8.54
N PHE A 89 -13.32 -14.06 7.42
CA PHE A 89 -13.49 -15.39 6.84
C PHE A 89 -12.22 -15.79 6.06
N ASN A 90 -11.64 -16.93 6.41
CA ASN A 90 -10.46 -17.49 5.75
C ASN A 90 -9.23 -16.57 5.72
N VAL A 91 -9.08 -15.66 6.67
CA VAL A 91 -8.01 -14.67 6.70
C VAL A 91 -6.60 -15.28 6.60
N GLU A 92 -6.40 -16.51 7.07
CA GLU A 92 -5.11 -17.23 7.00
C GLU A 92 -4.85 -17.88 5.63
N SER A 93 -5.90 -18.15 4.84
CA SER A 93 -5.78 -18.66 3.47
C SER A 93 -5.68 -17.53 2.43
N GLU A 94 -6.03 -16.31 2.83
CA GLU A 94 -5.96 -15.13 1.97
C GLU A 94 -4.54 -14.54 1.93
N CYS A 95 -4.21 -13.88 0.84
CA CYS A 95 -2.87 -13.30 0.67
C CYS A 95 -2.64 -12.00 1.45
N CYS A 96 -3.68 -11.38 2.00
CA CYS A 96 -3.60 -10.11 2.71
C CYS A 96 -2.54 -10.11 3.83
N THR A 97 -2.55 -11.13 4.70
CA THR A 97 -1.60 -11.24 5.81
C THR A 97 -0.17 -11.38 5.33
N THR A 98 0.03 -12.18 4.29
CA THR A 98 1.36 -12.44 3.72
C THR A 98 1.90 -11.21 2.97
N ILE A 99 1.05 -10.50 2.23
CA ILE A 99 1.42 -9.23 1.59
C ILE A 99 1.84 -8.22 2.66
N THR A 100 1.02 -8.05 3.71
CA THR A 100 1.36 -7.15 4.82
C THR A 100 2.68 -7.54 5.48
N ARG A 101 2.91 -8.84 5.74
CA ARG A 101 4.17 -9.32 6.32
C ARG A 101 5.36 -9.08 5.40
N THR A 102 5.17 -9.26 4.09
CA THR A 102 6.21 -9.01 3.10
C THR A 102 6.59 -7.53 3.07
N LEU A 103 5.61 -6.62 3.07
CA LEU A 103 5.85 -5.18 3.19
C LEU A 103 6.61 -4.82 4.47
N ARG A 104 6.20 -5.36 5.63
CA ARG A 104 6.88 -5.17 6.93
C ARG A 104 8.32 -5.68 6.95
N SER A 105 8.72 -6.55 6.03
CA SER A 105 10.11 -6.99 5.90
C SER A 105 11.00 -5.98 5.13
N VAL A 106 10.41 -4.92 4.57
CA VAL A 106 11.07 -3.95 3.72
C VAL A 106 10.87 -2.52 4.23
N PHE A 107 9.66 -2.17 4.65
CA PHE A 107 9.28 -0.83 5.08
C PHE A 107 9.21 -0.74 6.61
N ASP A 108 9.55 0.42 7.15
CA ASP A 108 9.56 0.67 8.58
C ASP A 108 8.14 0.81 9.16
N HIS A 109 7.22 1.36 8.37
CA HIS A 109 5.82 1.54 8.77
C HIS A 109 4.90 0.94 7.71
N VAL A 110 4.00 0.05 8.13
CA VAL A 110 3.00 -0.58 7.26
C VAL A 110 1.64 -0.57 7.94
N TYR A 111 0.70 0.09 7.31
CA TYR A 111 -0.66 0.32 7.78
C TYR A 111 -1.65 -0.45 6.93
N THR A 112 -2.34 -1.40 7.51
CA THR A 112 -3.39 -2.15 6.83
C THR A 112 -4.74 -1.51 7.15
N TYR A 113 -5.54 -1.25 6.13
CA TYR A 113 -6.92 -0.79 6.26
C TYR A 113 -7.83 -1.60 5.35
N SER A 114 -9.12 -1.55 5.58
CA SER A 114 -10.11 -2.23 4.74
C SER A 114 -11.26 -1.33 4.36
N VAL A 115 -11.78 -1.56 3.16
CA VAL A 115 -12.91 -0.84 2.59
C VAL A 115 -13.91 -1.86 2.05
N ASP A 116 -15.20 -1.63 2.28
CA ASP A 116 -16.23 -2.41 1.62
C ASP A 116 -16.30 -2.05 0.14
N ILE A 117 -16.05 -3.05 -0.71
CA ILE A 117 -16.17 -2.91 -2.17
C ILE A 117 -17.28 -3.84 -2.65
N PRO A 118 -18.48 -3.29 -2.90
CA PRO A 118 -19.66 -4.11 -3.23
C PRO A 118 -19.47 -5.04 -4.42
N SER A 119 -18.68 -4.63 -5.43
CA SER A 119 -18.39 -5.44 -6.60
C SER A 119 -17.53 -6.67 -6.30
N PHE A 120 -16.78 -6.66 -5.18
CA PHE A 120 -15.96 -7.78 -4.73
C PHE A 120 -16.66 -8.66 -3.70
N GLY A 121 -17.80 -8.20 -3.19
CA GLY A 121 -18.65 -8.95 -2.24
C GLY A 121 -18.06 -9.10 -0.83
N SER A 122 -16.99 -8.36 -0.52
CA SER A 122 -16.34 -8.40 0.79
C SER A 122 -15.56 -7.12 1.08
N ASN A 123 -15.18 -6.93 2.35
CA ASN A 123 -14.19 -5.94 2.71
C ASN A 123 -12.87 -6.28 2.03
N TRP A 124 -12.32 -5.31 1.32
CA TRP A 124 -11.04 -5.43 0.62
C TRP A 124 -9.94 -4.72 1.38
N ALA A 125 -8.83 -5.40 1.56
CA ALA A 125 -7.70 -4.85 2.30
C ALA A 125 -6.74 -4.10 1.39
N PHE A 126 -6.16 -3.07 1.96
CA PHE A 126 -5.10 -2.28 1.37
C PHE A 126 -3.99 -2.06 2.40
N ASN A 127 -2.77 -1.89 1.92
CA ASN A 127 -1.65 -1.52 2.76
C ASN A 127 -1.04 -0.21 2.28
N ILE A 128 -0.71 0.67 3.23
CA ILE A 128 0.15 1.83 3.04
C ILE A 128 1.48 1.49 3.68
N ALA A 129 2.58 1.56 2.93
CA ALA A 129 3.92 1.23 3.39
C ALA A 129 4.86 2.42 3.19
N MET A 130 5.57 2.83 4.25
CA MET A 130 6.45 3.98 4.27
C MET A 130 7.83 3.58 4.79
N GLY A 131 8.89 4.04 4.13
CA GLY A 131 10.26 3.96 4.65
C GLY A 131 10.58 5.17 5.54
N MET A 132 11.47 4.99 6.51
CA MET A 132 12.03 6.14 7.22
C MET A 132 12.86 6.99 6.27
N GLU A 133 12.86 8.32 6.48
CA GLU A 133 13.83 9.19 5.82
C GLU A 133 15.23 8.62 6.03
N ARG A 134 15.86 8.13 4.95
CA ARG A 134 17.27 7.80 5.01
C ARG A 134 18.00 9.12 5.24
N MET A 135 18.35 9.41 6.47
CA MET A 135 19.40 10.38 6.76
C MET A 135 20.54 10.05 5.83
N LYS A 136 20.92 10.99 4.95
CA LYS A 136 22.08 10.85 4.06
C LYS A 136 23.22 10.37 4.92
N LYS A 137 23.58 9.08 4.82
CA LYS A 137 24.82 8.58 5.39
C LYS A 137 25.92 9.35 4.68
N ASN A 138 26.63 10.16 5.45
CA ASN A 138 27.90 10.73 5.01
C ASN A 138 28.79 9.57 4.52
N PRO A 139 29.38 9.63 3.33
CA PRO A 139 30.17 8.52 2.77
C PRO A 139 31.50 8.23 3.49
N GLU A 140 31.75 8.83 4.65
CA GLU A 140 33.03 8.73 5.38
C GLU A 140 32.99 7.93 6.68
N SER A 141 32.18 6.91 6.80
CA SER A 141 32.31 5.94 7.90
C SER A 141 32.03 4.52 7.39
N GLU A 142 33.01 3.98 6.68
CA GLU A 142 33.26 2.53 6.60
C GLU A 142 33.80 2.07 7.95
N ASP A 143 33.38 0.89 8.36
CA ASP A 143 33.75 0.03 9.48
C ASP A 143 32.75 0.04 10.64
N VAL A 144 31.95 -0.99 10.67
CA VAL A 144 31.82 -2.08 11.64
C VAL A 144 30.63 -2.96 11.25
N ALA A 145 30.91 -4.10 10.63
CA ALA A 145 29.98 -5.20 10.54
C ALA A 145 29.76 -5.78 11.95
N THR A 146 28.63 -5.49 12.58
CA THR A 146 28.22 -6.20 13.78
C THR A 146 26.88 -6.87 13.53
N SER A 147 26.90 -8.18 13.63
CA SER A 147 25.80 -9.12 13.58
C SER A 147 24.57 -8.63 14.36
N ALA A 148 23.51 -8.23 13.66
CA ALA A 148 22.21 -7.99 14.29
C ALA A 148 21.31 -9.21 14.08
N GLN A 149 21.46 -10.21 14.94
CA GLN A 149 20.36 -11.08 15.32
C GLN A 149 19.47 -10.29 16.29
N GLY A 150 18.64 -9.42 15.75
CA GLY A 150 17.60 -8.70 16.49
C GLY A 150 16.34 -9.55 16.57
N VAL A 151 16.07 -10.05 17.75
CA VAL A 151 14.81 -10.70 18.13
C VAL A 151 13.66 -9.71 17.89
N CYS A 152 12.69 -10.08 17.02
CA CYS A 152 11.45 -9.34 16.77
C CYS A 152 10.54 -9.37 18.01
N THR A 153 10.75 -8.50 18.98
CA THR A 153 9.82 -8.27 20.10
C THR A 153 9.14 -6.89 20.04
N ALA A 154 9.43 -6.06 19.03
CA ALA A 154 8.89 -4.71 18.89
C ALA A 154 7.69 -4.60 17.92
N ALA A 155 7.22 -5.70 17.32
CA ALA A 155 6.15 -5.64 16.32
C ALA A 155 4.75 -5.44 16.90
N ASP A 156 4.56 -5.71 18.19
CA ASP A 156 3.24 -5.63 18.83
C ASP A 156 2.87 -4.20 19.25
N ASP A 157 3.85 -3.37 19.59
CA ASP A 157 3.63 -1.97 19.98
C ASP A 157 3.41 -1.06 18.74
N VAL A 158 4.05 -1.36 17.62
CA VAL A 158 4.02 -0.53 16.42
C VAL A 158 2.62 -0.40 15.81
N GLN A 159 1.79 -1.45 15.87
CA GLN A 159 0.42 -1.38 15.34
C GLN A 159 -0.49 -0.49 16.21
N ALA A 160 -0.27 -0.46 17.52
CA ALA A 160 -1.00 0.39 18.45
C ALA A 160 -0.60 1.87 18.26
N ASP A 161 0.70 2.15 18.21
CA ASP A 161 1.25 3.49 18.02
C ASP A 161 0.85 4.12 16.68
N VAL A 162 0.58 3.29 15.71
CA VAL A 162 0.23 3.70 14.35
C VAL A 162 -1.25 3.92 14.17
N VAL A 163 -2.08 3.05 14.72
CA VAL A 163 -3.51 3.34 14.84
C VAL A 163 -3.66 4.66 15.58
N GLU A 164 -2.87 4.89 16.63
CA GLU A 164 -2.84 6.14 17.36
C GLU A 164 -2.34 7.32 16.49
N ALA A 165 -1.30 7.17 15.69
CA ALA A 165 -0.79 8.24 14.81
C ALA A 165 -1.73 8.56 13.63
N LEU A 166 -2.37 7.56 13.03
CA LEU A 166 -3.37 7.77 11.99
C LEU A 166 -4.72 8.24 12.57
N THR A 167 -5.03 7.84 13.81
CA THR A 167 -6.23 8.25 14.54
C THR A 167 -5.98 9.42 15.49
N SER A 168 -4.75 9.89 15.67
CA SER A 168 -4.41 11.08 16.48
C SER A 168 -4.88 12.37 15.81
N ARG A 169 -5.06 12.37 14.50
CA ARG A 169 -5.85 13.41 13.86
C ARG A 169 -7.31 13.22 14.24
N SER A 170 -7.90 14.24 14.82
CA SER A 170 -9.33 14.21 15.08
C SER A 170 -10.11 14.10 13.77
N MET A 171 -11.30 13.50 13.81
CA MET A 171 -12.18 13.44 12.63
C MET A 171 -12.39 14.84 12.03
N SER A 172 -12.53 15.86 12.89
CA SER A 172 -12.67 17.27 12.49
C SER A 172 -11.44 17.82 11.76
N ASP A 173 -10.22 17.43 12.15
CA ASP A 173 -9.00 17.88 11.47
C ASP A 173 -8.91 17.29 10.07
N ILE A 174 -9.39 16.04 9.89
CA ILE A 174 -9.46 15.38 8.58
C ILE A 174 -10.48 16.11 7.71
N ASP A 175 -11.69 16.38 8.23
CA ASP A 175 -12.74 17.09 7.50
C ASP A 175 -12.31 18.50 7.11
N GLN A 176 -11.62 19.21 8.01
CA GLN A 176 -11.03 20.50 7.70
C GLN A 176 -10.00 20.41 6.58
N THR A 177 -9.09 19.44 6.64
CA THR A 177 -8.08 19.21 5.58
C THR A 177 -8.73 18.92 4.23
N ILE A 178 -9.81 18.14 4.21
CA ILE A 178 -10.59 17.86 3.00
C ILE A 178 -11.16 19.18 2.45
N SER A 179 -11.82 19.97 3.29
CA SER A 179 -12.45 21.24 2.87
C SER A 179 -11.44 22.27 2.37
N GLU A 180 -10.23 22.30 2.93
CA GLU A 180 -9.16 23.17 2.48
C GLU A 180 -8.56 22.78 1.13
N ARG A 181 -8.57 21.48 0.81
CA ARG A 181 -8.04 20.97 -0.46
C ARG A 181 -9.03 20.99 -1.62
N PHE A 182 -10.31 20.84 -1.33
CA PHE A 182 -11.39 20.85 -2.33
C PHE A 182 -12.11 22.22 -2.30
N VAL A 183 -11.41 23.26 -2.74
CA VAL A 183 -11.88 24.67 -2.70
C VAL A 183 -12.95 25.00 -3.73
N ASP A 184 -13.19 24.14 -4.72
CA ASP A 184 -14.17 24.33 -5.79
C ASP A 184 -15.61 23.92 -5.40
N GLY A 185 -15.82 23.54 -4.15
CA GLY A 185 -17.10 23.04 -3.66
C GLY A 185 -17.36 21.57 -3.95
N THR A 186 -16.36 20.82 -4.40
CA THR A 186 -16.44 19.36 -4.55
C THR A 186 -16.75 18.73 -3.21
N VAL A 187 -17.81 17.93 -3.16
CA VAL A 187 -18.21 17.17 -1.98
C VAL A 187 -17.87 15.70 -2.19
N LEU A 188 -17.01 15.15 -1.33
CA LEU A 188 -16.74 13.72 -1.31
C LEU A 188 -17.99 12.98 -0.79
N LYS A 189 -18.42 11.94 -1.53
CA LYS A 189 -19.64 11.17 -1.18
C LYS A 189 -19.37 10.01 -0.23
N TYR A 190 -18.14 9.58 -0.12
CA TYR A 190 -17.78 8.38 0.62
C TYR A 190 -16.80 8.68 1.76
N TYR A 191 -15.84 9.57 1.57
CA TYR A 191 -14.71 9.76 2.47
C TYR A 191 -14.85 11.04 3.30
N ASP A 192 -14.79 10.88 4.62
CA ASP A 192 -14.75 11.91 5.64
C ASP A 192 -13.92 11.43 6.85
N GLY A 193 -13.84 12.23 7.89
CA GLY A 193 -13.11 11.89 9.11
C GLY A 193 -13.60 10.64 9.80
N VAL A 194 -14.91 10.39 9.81
CA VAL A 194 -15.51 9.18 10.40
C VAL A 194 -15.14 7.94 9.61
N THR A 195 -15.27 8.01 8.29
CA THR A 195 -14.92 6.90 7.38
C THR A 195 -13.43 6.60 7.48
N HIS A 196 -12.57 7.64 7.51
CA HIS A 196 -11.13 7.48 7.66
C HIS A 196 -10.78 6.63 8.89
N VAL A 197 -11.26 7.00 10.06
CA VAL A 197 -11.00 6.25 11.29
C VAL A 197 -11.56 4.83 11.22
N GLY A 198 -12.76 4.67 10.66
CA GLY A 198 -13.41 3.37 10.51
C GLY A 198 -12.63 2.38 9.65
N MET A 199 -11.98 2.85 8.59
CA MET A 199 -11.21 2.01 7.67
C MET A 199 -10.04 1.27 8.34
N PHE A 200 -9.43 1.85 9.37
CA PHE A 200 -8.33 1.24 10.14
C PHE A 200 -8.81 0.34 11.28
N GLY A 201 -10.10 0.31 11.55
CA GLY A 201 -10.75 -0.52 12.57
C GLY A 201 -10.89 -1.98 12.15
N LEU A 202 -9.81 -2.67 11.82
CA LEU A 202 -9.85 -4.07 11.39
C LEU A 202 -10.44 -4.99 12.48
N PRO A 203 -11.21 -6.05 12.10
CA PRO A 203 -11.69 -7.07 13.04
C PRO A 203 -10.56 -7.69 13.86
N LEU A 204 -10.85 -8.09 15.11
CA LEU A 204 -9.86 -8.68 16.01
C LEU A 204 -9.14 -9.88 15.38
N GLU A 205 -9.88 -10.76 14.73
CA GLU A 205 -9.33 -11.96 14.10
C GLU A 205 -8.35 -11.62 12.98
N VAL A 206 -8.65 -10.60 12.18
CA VAL A 206 -7.74 -10.10 11.12
C VAL A 206 -6.45 -9.54 11.74
N ARG A 207 -6.59 -8.71 12.80
CA ARG A 207 -5.44 -8.16 13.52
C ARG A 207 -4.55 -9.24 14.13
N ASP A 208 -5.15 -10.29 14.68
CA ASP A 208 -4.41 -11.41 15.26
C ASP A 208 -3.75 -12.29 14.19
N ALA A 209 -4.40 -12.48 13.03
CA ALA A 209 -3.79 -13.17 11.89
C ALA A 209 -2.59 -12.38 11.33
N LEU A 210 -2.71 -11.05 11.20
CA LEU A 210 -1.60 -10.17 10.80
C LEU A 210 -0.39 -10.26 11.74
N LYS A 211 -0.61 -10.48 13.05
CA LYS A 211 0.47 -10.68 14.03
C LYS A 211 1.12 -12.05 13.93
N ARG A 212 0.31 -13.09 13.67
CA ARG A 212 0.80 -14.48 13.57
C ARG A 212 1.52 -14.77 12.26
N GLU A 213 1.25 -14.01 11.20
CA GLU A 213 1.82 -14.24 9.87
C GLU A 213 3.36 -14.11 9.88
N LYS A 214 4.03 -15.12 9.33
CA LYS A 214 5.49 -15.17 9.23
C LYS A 214 5.99 -15.37 7.81
N ARG A 215 5.12 -15.77 6.88
CA ARG A 215 5.47 -16.01 5.49
C ARG A 215 5.86 -14.67 4.83
N ILE A 216 6.89 -14.71 4.02
CA ILE A 216 7.33 -13.59 3.19
C ILE A 216 7.31 -14.06 1.75
N MET A 217 6.62 -13.32 0.89
CA MET A 217 6.51 -13.65 -0.52
C MET A 217 7.83 -13.41 -1.23
N THR A 218 8.32 -14.44 -1.89
CA THR A 218 9.44 -14.41 -2.83
C THR A 218 9.05 -15.24 -4.06
N LEU A 219 9.81 -15.16 -5.14
CA LEU A 219 9.55 -15.98 -6.33
C LEU A 219 9.69 -17.48 -6.05
N GLU A 220 10.54 -17.85 -5.07
CA GLU A 220 10.74 -19.26 -4.65
C GLU A 220 9.64 -19.73 -3.68
N ASN A 221 9.02 -18.79 -2.97
CA ASN A 221 7.96 -19.07 -2.00
C ASN A 221 6.76 -18.14 -2.24
N PRO A 222 6.05 -18.28 -3.36
CA PRO A 222 4.87 -17.48 -3.65
C PRO A 222 3.70 -17.91 -2.74
N VAL A 223 2.82 -16.95 -2.44
CA VAL A 223 1.51 -17.23 -1.83
C VAL A 223 0.45 -16.73 -2.80
N PHE A 224 -0.45 -17.61 -3.18
CA PHE A 224 -1.49 -17.29 -4.15
C PHE A 224 -2.81 -17.02 -3.44
N MET A 225 -3.63 -16.19 -4.04
CA MET A 225 -5.03 -16.02 -3.67
C MET A 225 -5.87 -17.07 -4.41
N TYR A 226 -6.72 -17.79 -3.67
CA TYR A 226 -7.65 -18.79 -4.20
C TYR A 226 -9.10 -18.40 -3.90
#